data_e04076941aba434d17bdd43c5140ce92
#
_entry.id   e04076941aba434d17bdd43c5140ce92
#
_cell.length_a   1.000
_cell.length_b   1.000
_cell.length_c   1.000
_cell.angle_alpha   90.00
_cell.angle_beta   90.00
_cell.angle_gamma   90.00
#
_symmetry.space_group_name_H-M   'P 1'
#
loop_
_entity.id
_entity.type
_entity.pdbx_description
1 polymer ?
#
loop_
_entity_poly.entity_id
_entity_poly.type
_entity_poly.pdbx_seq_one_letter_code
_entity_poly.pdbx_strand_id
1 'polypeptide(L)'
;MKPWEGYMEPFCIFGNLYFVGTTFVSSHLIDTGSGLVLIDSGYPQCTYLTLENIRRLGFDPYDIKYLIHSHGHYDHIGGTRAIVELTGAKTLIGRPDRDYVNGTLDLTWAKELGYEYFEMFEPDILLDDGDTLKCGITEFEFIATPGHTPGVMSIFFNVTDGKNTYRAGMLGGAGMNSMKLAFLDKYGLPHSLRCDFLNSLEKVRSERVDIVIGNHPGDVATKEKHERILSGEKNPFLDPSAWHRRLDYCKRQFENMVASGE
;
A
#
# COMPACT_ATOMS: atom_id res chain seq x y z
N MET A 1 3.61 13.87 15.28
CA MET A 1 3.17 12.46 15.44
C MET A 1 3.88 11.85 16.65
N LYS A 2 3.20 10.97 17.38
CA LYS A 2 3.78 10.14 18.44
C LYS A 2 3.78 8.69 17.96
N PRO A 3 4.90 8.18 17.46
CA PRO A 3 4.95 6.89 16.76
C PRO A 3 4.42 5.72 17.59
N TRP A 4 4.71 5.70 18.89
CA TRP A 4 4.27 4.63 19.80
C TRP A 4 2.74 4.55 19.97
N GLU A 5 1.99 5.63 19.73
CA GLU A 5 0.52 5.63 19.73
C GLU A 5 -0.03 4.93 18.48
N GLY A 6 0.82 4.75 17.46
CA GLY A 6 0.50 4.02 16.24
C GLY A 6 0.70 2.51 16.33
N TYR A 7 1.13 1.98 17.50
CA TYR A 7 1.31 0.54 17.61
C TYR A 7 -0.02 -0.21 17.38
N MET A 8 0.06 -1.23 16.56
CA MET A 8 -0.99 -2.20 16.33
C MET A 8 -0.36 -3.60 16.36
N GLU A 9 -0.96 -4.53 17.11
CA GLU A 9 -0.49 -5.91 17.18
C GLU A 9 -0.49 -6.53 15.78
N PRO A 10 0.61 -7.15 15.34
CA PRO A 10 0.67 -7.81 14.04
C PRO A 10 -0.13 -9.12 14.08
N PHE A 11 -0.69 -9.51 12.95
CA PHE A 11 -1.50 -10.71 12.86
C PHE A 11 -1.49 -11.31 11.45
N CYS A 12 -1.83 -12.59 11.37
CA CYS A 12 -2.09 -13.27 10.11
C CYS A 12 -3.47 -12.84 9.58
N ILE A 13 -3.50 -12.29 8.36
CA ILE A 13 -4.73 -11.98 7.63
C ILE A 13 -5.31 -13.26 7.06
N PHE A 14 -4.51 -14.02 6.31
CA PHE A 14 -4.82 -15.34 5.81
C PHE A 14 -3.55 -16.04 5.31
N GLY A 15 -3.35 -17.30 5.73
CA GLY A 15 -2.28 -18.16 5.26
C GLY A 15 -0.90 -17.50 5.38
N ASN A 16 -0.30 -17.15 4.26
CA ASN A 16 1.02 -16.52 4.14
C ASN A 16 0.99 -15.00 4.02
N LEU A 17 -0.15 -14.34 4.30
CA LEU A 17 -0.32 -12.88 4.29
C LEU A 17 -0.54 -12.36 5.71
N TYR A 18 0.24 -11.34 6.10
CA TYR A 18 0.23 -10.77 7.44
C TYR A 18 0.11 -9.23 7.41
N PHE A 19 -0.52 -8.66 8.44
CA PHE A 19 -0.48 -7.25 8.74
C PHE A 19 0.68 -6.97 9.70
N VAL A 20 1.56 -6.03 9.35
CA VAL A 20 2.72 -5.62 10.15
C VAL A 20 2.84 -4.11 10.32
N GLY A 21 1.85 -3.36 9.83
CA GLY A 21 1.81 -1.90 9.85
C GLY A 21 1.45 -1.31 11.21
N THR A 22 0.92 -0.10 11.16
CA THR A 22 0.51 0.69 12.32
C THR A 22 -0.98 1.05 12.24
N THR A 23 -1.52 1.73 13.26
CA THR A 23 -2.88 2.29 13.20
C THR A 23 -3.00 3.45 12.21
N PHE A 24 -1.88 4.01 11.73
CA PHE A 24 -1.84 5.14 10.80
C PHE A 24 -1.82 4.67 9.35
N VAL A 25 -0.92 3.74 9.03
CA VAL A 25 -0.66 3.25 7.68
C VAL A 25 -0.44 1.75 7.72
N SER A 26 -0.98 1.05 6.74
CA SER A 26 -0.80 -0.38 6.61
C SER A 26 0.55 -0.72 6.00
N SER A 27 1.15 -1.80 6.49
CA SER A 27 2.23 -2.53 5.82
C SER A 27 1.86 -4.01 5.84
N HIS A 28 2.05 -4.69 4.73
CA HIS A 28 1.68 -6.09 4.58
C HIS A 28 2.90 -6.94 4.28
N LEU A 29 3.06 -8.03 5.01
CA LEU A 29 4.16 -8.99 4.83
C LEU A 29 3.63 -10.26 4.17
N ILE A 30 4.33 -10.75 3.17
CA ILE A 30 4.03 -11.99 2.47
C ILE A 30 5.21 -12.95 2.63
N ASP A 31 4.98 -14.12 3.24
CA ASP A 31 5.93 -15.21 3.23
C ASP A 31 5.80 -15.99 1.92
N THR A 32 6.82 -15.90 1.08
CA THR A 32 6.80 -16.53 -0.24
C THR A 32 7.40 -17.94 -0.24
N GLY A 33 7.87 -18.42 0.91
CA GLY A 33 8.63 -19.67 1.02
C GLY A 33 10.07 -19.58 0.47
N SER A 34 10.46 -18.43 -0.08
CA SER A 34 11.81 -18.17 -0.61
C SER A 34 12.36 -16.80 -0.16
N GLY A 35 11.81 -16.29 0.91
CA GLY A 35 12.05 -14.98 1.49
C GLY A 35 10.75 -14.20 1.63
N LEU A 36 10.85 -13.01 2.19
CA LEU A 36 9.73 -12.14 2.51
C LEU A 36 9.56 -11.04 1.46
N VAL A 37 8.32 -10.66 1.20
CA VAL A 37 7.98 -9.46 0.45
C VAL A 37 7.19 -8.53 1.37
N LEU A 38 7.61 -7.26 1.45
CA LEU A 38 6.91 -6.23 2.21
C LEU A 38 6.22 -5.27 1.23
N ILE A 39 4.94 -4.99 1.44
CA ILE A 39 4.19 -3.97 0.71
C ILE A 39 4.04 -2.74 1.62
N ASP A 40 4.53 -1.61 1.18
CA ASP A 40 4.66 -0.32 1.86
C ASP A 40 5.47 -0.37 3.16
N SER A 41 6.28 0.65 3.39
CA SER A 41 7.21 0.73 4.53
C SER A 41 6.70 1.59 5.69
N GLY A 42 5.57 2.27 5.49
CA GLY A 42 5.02 3.17 6.50
C GLY A 42 5.81 4.47 6.67
N TYR A 43 5.48 5.21 7.72
CA TYR A 43 6.22 6.42 8.12
C TYR A 43 7.62 6.07 8.62
N PRO A 44 8.66 6.91 8.35
CA PRO A 44 10.02 6.65 8.82
C PRO A 44 10.10 6.55 10.34
N GLN A 45 9.31 7.35 11.08
CA GLN A 45 9.28 7.33 12.53
C GLN A 45 8.68 6.03 13.11
N CYS A 46 7.96 5.25 12.28
CA CYS A 46 7.31 4.00 12.67
C CYS A 46 8.05 2.74 12.19
N THR A 47 9.17 2.89 11.47
CA THR A 47 9.92 1.76 10.90
C THR A 47 10.28 0.71 11.95
N TYR A 48 10.69 1.14 13.17
CA TYR A 48 11.01 0.24 14.26
C TYR A 48 9.82 -0.63 14.70
N LEU A 49 8.59 -0.09 14.63
CA LEU A 49 7.37 -0.83 14.94
C LEU A 49 7.12 -1.91 13.89
N THR A 50 7.26 -1.55 12.60
CA THR A 50 7.10 -2.52 11.51
C THR A 50 8.11 -3.66 11.60
N LEU A 51 9.38 -3.35 11.85
CA LEU A 51 10.42 -4.36 12.01
C LEU A 51 10.19 -5.26 13.24
N GLU A 52 9.75 -4.67 14.37
CA GLU A 52 9.41 -5.42 15.56
C GLU A 52 8.16 -6.29 15.34
N ASN A 53 7.16 -5.80 14.62
CA ASN A 53 5.96 -6.55 14.26
C ASN A 53 6.30 -7.80 13.42
N ILE A 54 7.25 -7.68 12.48
CA ILE A 54 7.76 -8.82 11.70
C ILE A 54 8.39 -9.87 12.63
N ARG A 55 9.23 -9.45 13.60
CA ARG A 55 9.86 -10.35 14.56
C ARG A 55 8.84 -11.03 15.48
N ARG A 56 7.79 -10.34 15.90
CA ARG A 56 6.71 -10.90 16.75
C ARG A 56 5.93 -12.00 16.04
N LEU A 57 5.86 -11.95 14.73
CA LEU A 57 5.29 -13.04 13.92
C LEU A 57 6.24 -14.22 13.72
N GLY A 58 7.49 -14.13 14.22
CA GLY A 58 8.51 -15.18 14.12
C GLY A 58 9.36 -15.10 12.85
N PHE A 59 9.26 -14.01 12.08
CA PHE A 59 10.07 -13.80 10.88
C PHE A 59 11.31 -12.97 11.19
N ASP A 60 12.37 -13.18 10.39
CA ASP A 60 13.53 -12.32 10.42
C ASP A 60 13.38 -11.21 9.37
N PRO A 61 13.39 -9.91 9.74
CA PRO A 61 13.36 -8.83 8.77
C PRO A 61 14.49 -8.88 7.73
N TYR A 62 15.63 -9.50 8.04
CA TYR A 62 16.71 -9.70 7.07
C TYR A 62 16.34 -10.62 5.90
N ASP A 63 15.24 -11.36 6.00
CA ASP A 63 14.72 -12.20 4.92
C ASP A 63 13.86 -11.41 3.90
N ILE A 64 13.65 -10.11 4.11
CA ILE A 64 12.94 -9.25 3.13
C ILE A 64 13.78 -9.16 1.87
N LYS A 65 13.25 -9.66 0.76
CA LYS A 65 13.88 -9.65 -0.57
C LYS A 65 13.42 -8.49 -1.43
N TYR A 66 12.14 -8.13 -1.29
CA TYR A 66 11.52 -7.07 -2.06
C TYR A 66 10.67 -6.18 -1.17
N LEU A 67 10.73 -4.89 -1.46
CA LEU A 67 9.88 -3.85 -0.88
C LEU A 67 9.09 -3.20 -2.01
N ILE A 68 7.80 -3.52 -2.09
CA ILE A 68 6.89 -3.03 -3.12
C ILE A 68 6.17 -1.80 -2.58
N HIS A 69 6.17 -0.70 -3.33
CA HIS A 69 5.43 0.50 -2.97
C HIS A 69 4.18 0.65 -3.82
N SER A 70 3.07 0.89 -3.14
CA SER A 70 1.78 1.17 -3.79
C SER A 70 1.81 2.51 -4.53
N HIS A 71 2.51 3.51 -3.97
CA HIS A 71 2.73 4.83 -4.55
C HIS A 71 3.80 5.62 -3.76
N GLY A 72 4.19 6.80 -4.27
CA GLY A 72 5.33 7.58 -3.79
C GLY A 72 5.04 8.55 -2.64
N HIS A 73 3.95 8.41 -1.85
CA HIS A 73 3.71 9.29 -0.72
C HIS A 73 4.50 8.87 0.52
N TYR A 74 4.86 9.86 1.32
CA TYR A 74 5.75 9.80 2.47
C TYR A 74 5.37 8.72 3.51
N ASP A 75 4.10 8.54 3.73
CA ASP A 75 3.56 7.57 4.68
C ASP A 75 3.62 6.12 4.17
N HIS A 76 3.89 5.91 2.88
CA HIS A 76 4.05 4.58 2.28
C HIS A 76 5.50 4.21 2.01
N ILE A 77 6.35 5.21 1.78
CA ILE A 77 7.75 5.01 1.40
C ILE A 77 8.75 5.41 2.49
N GLY A 78 8.31 6.04 3.57
CA GLY A 78 9.18 6.72 4.51
C GLY A 78 10.17 5.81 5.26
N GLY A 79 9.81 4.56 5.50
CA GLY A 79 10.70 3.58 6.13
C GLY A 79 11.66 2.87 5.18
N THR A 80 11.54 3.12 3.87
CA THR A 80 12.25 2.36 2.83
C THR A 80 13.76 2.39 2.99
N ARG A 81 14.36 3.57 3.12
CA ARG A 81 15.81 3.71 3.20
C ARG A 81 16.39 2.90 4.37
N ALA A 82 15.78 3.02 5.56
CA ALA A 82 16.21 2.28 6.73
C ALA A 82 16.10 0.76 6.54
N ILE A 83 15.00 0.28 5.93
CA ILE A 83 14.78 -1.14 5.67
C ILE A 83 15.81 -1.66 4.65
N VAL A 84 16.02 -0.95 3.54
CA VAL A 84 16.99 -1.34 2.51
C VAL A 84 18.40 -1.42 3.04
N GLU A 85 18.85 -0.44 3.84
CA GLU A 85 20.19 -0.45 4.45
C GLU A 85 20.40 -1.64 5.41
N LEU A 86 19.32 -2.09 6.07
CA LEU A 86 19.39 -3.25 6.96
C LEU A 86 19.35 -4.58 6.21
N THR A 87 18.57 -4.67 5.13
CA THR A 87 18.17 -5.96 4.55
C THR A 87 18.79 -6.23 3.18
N GLY A 88 19.17 -5.17 2.46
CA GLY A 88 19.54 -5.26 1.04
C GLY A 88 18.35 -5.57 0.13
N ALA A 89 17.11 -5.38 0.60
CA ALA A 89 15.91 -5.63 -0.19
C ALA A 89 15.89 -4.73 -1.44
N LYS A 90 15.38 -5.27 -2.54
CA LYS A 90 15.15 -4.50 -3.77
C LYS A 90 13.83 -3.78 -3.72
N THR A 91 13.82 -2.52 -4.13
CA THR A 91 12.67 -1.63 -4.12
C THR A 91 11.96 -1.61 -5.46
N LEU A 92 10.62 -1.62 -5.42
CA LEU A 92 9.75 -1.54 -6.60
C LEU A 92 8.74 -0.41 -6.42
N ILE A 93 8.54 0.40 -7.47
CA ILE A 93 7.54 1.48 -7.49
C ILE A 93 7.06 1.73 -8.92
N GLY A 94 5.85 2.25 -9.09
CA GLY A 94 5.36 2.70 -10.39
C GLY A 94 6.28 3.76 -11.01
N ARG A 95 6.68 3.57 -12.26
CA ARG A 95 7.66 4.43 -12.96
C ARG A 95 7.41 5.93 -12.82
N PRO A 96 6.15 6.44 -12.92
CA PRO A 96 5.91 7.88 -12.81
C PRO A 96 6.21 8.47 -11.41
N ASP A 97 6.22 7.65 -10.35
CA ASP A 97 6.51 8.11 -8.98
C ASP A 97 8.01 8.04 -8.63
N ARG A 98 8.89 7.60 -9.55
CA ARG A 98 10.34 7.56 -9.34
C ARG A 98 10.88 8.90 -8.85
N ASP A 99 10.50 9.97 -9.54
CA ASP A 99 11.02 11.30 -9.24
C ASP A 99 10.50 11.88 -7.91
N TYR A 100 9.42 11.31 -7.36
CA TYR A 100 8.94 11.63 -6.01
C TYR A 100 9.90 11.09 -4.96
N VAL A 101 10.31 9.82 -5.11
CA VAL A 101 11.05 9.09 -4.08
C VAL A 101 12.56 9.33 -4.15
N ASN A 102 13.11 9.73 -5.32
CA ASN A 102 14.54 10.05 -5.47
C ASN A 102 14.86 11.53 -5.21
N GLY A 103 13.84 12.34 -4.90
CA GLY A 103 14.00 13.75 -4.54
C GLY A 103 14.11 14.73 -5.72
N THR A 104 13.89 14.26 -6.94
CA THR A 104 13.83 15.16 -8.11
C THR A 104 12.61 16.07 -8.01
N LEU A 105 11.49 15.57 -7.49
CA LEU A 105 10.26 16.31 -7.27
C LEU A 105 9.83 16.23 -5.80
N ASP A 106 9.51 17.36 -5.18
CA ASP A 106 8.99 17.43 -3.80
C ASP A 106 7.47 17.22 -3.80
N LEU A 107 7.06 15.97 -4.07
CA LEU A 107 5.65 15.58 -4.22
C LEU A 107 5.26 14.36 -3.37
N THR A 108 6.08 14.02 -2.38
CA THR A 108 5.82 12.89 -1.47
C THR A 108 4.73 13.19 -0.43
N TRP A 109 4.14 14.36 -0.41
CA TRP A 109 3.22 14.85 0.63
C TRP A 109 3.89 15.11 2.00
N ALA A 110 5.20 14.92 2.15
CA ALA A 110 5.92 15.15 3.41
C ALA A 110 5.77 16.59 3.89
N LYS A 111 5.89 17.54 2.98
CA LYS A 111 5.77 18.99 3.24
C LYS A 111 4.38 19.38 3.75
N GLU A 112 3.33 18.82 3.19
CA GLU A 112 1.93 19.04 3.62
C GLU A 112 1.68 18.49 5.02
N LEU A 113 2.44 17.47 5.43
CA LEU A 113 2.42 16.91 6.78
C LEU A 113 3.35 17.64 7.75
N GLY A 114 4.09 18.66 7.29
CA GLY A 114 5.03 19.44 8.10
C GLY A 114 6.37 18.74 8.36
N TYR A 115 6.79 17.84 7.50
CA TYR A 115 8.11 17.19 7.57
C TYR A 115 9.08 17.91 6.63
N GLU A 116 10.21 18.35 7.18
CA GLU A 116 11.27 19.04 6.41
C GLU A 116 12.30 18.08 5.84
N TYR A 117 12.38 16.88 6.36
CA TYR A 117 13.35 15.87 5.95
C TYR A 117 12.67 14.58 5.53
N PHE A 118 13.17 14.03 4.43
CA PHE A 118 12.76 12.75 3.88
C PHE A 118 13.99 12.00 3.37
N GLU A 119 14.13 10.74 3.75
CA GLU A 119 15.22 9.87 3.27
C GLU A 119 14.88 9.34 1.88
N MET A 120 15.53 9.92 0.88
CA MET A 120 15.35 9.59 -0.53
C MET A 120 16.08 8.28 -0.89
N PHE A 121 15.57 7.62 -1.92
CA PHE A 121 16.21 6.42 -2.48
C PHE A 121 15.97 6.37 -3.99
N GLU A 122 16.91 5.73 -4.71
CA GLU A 122 16.70 5.39 -6.12
C GLU A 122 16.06 4.00 -6.17
N PRO A 123 14.88 3.83 -6.80
CA PRO A 123 14.23 2.53 -6.91
C PRO A 123 15.02 1.56 -7.79
N ASP A 124 15.13 0.27 -7.37
CA ASP A 124 15.81 -0.76 -8.16
C ASP A 124 15.00 -1.17 -9.39
N ILE A 125 13.69 -1.24 -9.27
CA ILE A 125 12.77 -1.72 -10.30
C ILE A 125 11.64 -0.72 -10.47
N LEU A 126 11.47 -0.24 -11.69
CA LEU A 126 10.36 0.63 -12.08
C LEU A 126 9.28 -0.22 -12.74
N LEU A 127 8.08 -0.16 -12.18
CA LEU A 127 6.93 -0.93 -12.63
C LEU A 127 6.14 -0.17 -13.71
N ASP A 128 5.75 -0.90 -14.73
CA ASP A 128 4.79 -0.49 -15.75
C ASP A 128 3.49 -1.28 -15.63
N ASP A 129 2.44 -0.85 -16.34
CA ASP A 129 1.14 -1.51 -16.33
C ASP A 129 1.20 -2.95 -16.86
N GLY A 130 0.73 -3.91 -16.06
CA GLY A 130 0.74 -5.34 -16.41
C GLY A 130 2.04 -6.07 -16.07
N ASP A 131 3.01 -5.40 -15.45
CA ASP A 131 4.21 -6.06 -14.96
C ASP A 131 3.90 -7.11 -13.88
N THR A 132 4.79 -8.08 -13.72
CA THR A 132 4.71 -9.10 -12.69
C THR A 132 6.03 -9.28 -11.95
N LEU A 133 5.96 -9.69 -10.69
CA LEU A 133 7.12 -10.12 -9.90
C LEU A 133 6.84 -11.51 -9.33
N LYS A 134 7.70 -12.45 -9.60
CA LYS A 134 7.66 -13.77 -8.96
C LYS A 134 8.69 -13.87 -7.86
N CYS A 135 8.24 -14.23 -6.66
CA CYS A 135 9.08 -14.57 -5.52
C CYS A 135 8.55 -15.84 -4.86
N GLY A 136 9.35 -16.90 -4.85
CA GLY A 136 8.96 -18.20 -4.32
C GLY A 136 7.65 -18.73 -4.94
N ILE A 137 6.66 -19.01 -4.08
CA ILE A 137 5.34 -19.50 -4.51
C ILE A 137 4.37 -18.38 -4.90
N THR A 138 4.71 -17.11 -4.66
CA THR A 138 3.84 -15.96 -4.91
C THR A 138 4.25 -15.23 -6.19
N GLU A 139 3.28 -14.92 -7.03
CA GLU A 139 3.41 -14.03 -8.18
C GLU A 139 2.54 -12.80 -7.91
N PHE A 140 3.16 -11.63 -7.97
CA PHE A 140 2.51 -10.34 -7.84
C PHE A 140 2.24 -9.78 -9.21
N GLU A 141 1.03 -9.29 -9.44
CA GLU A 141 0.58 -8.64 -10.66
C GLU A 141 0.34 -7.17 -10.35
N PHE A 142 0.85 -6.27 -11.20
CA PHE A 142 0.75 -4.83 -11.04
C PHE A 142 -0.11 -4.21 -12.12
N ILE A 143 -1.14 -3.49 -11.71
CA ILE A 143 -2.00 -2.73 -12.63
C ILE A 143 -1.84 -1.26 -12.29
N ALA A 144 -1.40 -0.45 -13.26
CA ALA A 144 -1.31 0.99 -13.07
C ALA A 144 -2.72 1.59 -12.91
N THR A 145 -2.90 2.30 -11.79
CA THR A 145 -4.15 2.95 -11.41
C THR A 145 -3.88 4.41 -11.01
N PRO A 146 -3.40 5.26 -11.96
CA PRO A 146 -3.08 6.65 -11.69
C PRO A 146 -4.29 7.44 -11.20
N GLY A 147 -3.99 8.54 -10.49
CA GLY A 147 -4.96 9.48 -9.94
C GLY A 147 -4.44 10.11 -8.68
N HIS A 148 -4.39 9.37 -7.57
CA HIS A 148 -3.85 9.84 -6.29
C HIS A 148 -2.36 10.26 -6.41
N THR A 149 -1.55 9.48 -7.11
CA THR A 149 -0.31 9.89 -7.74
C THR A 149 -0.28 9.36 -9.18
N PRO A 150 0.59 9.89 -10.06
CA PRO A 150 0.72 9.34 -11.41
C PRO A 150 1.19 7.88 -11.46
N GLY A 151 1.97 7.45 -10.46
CA GLY A 151 2.61 6.13 -10.40
C GLY A 151 1.92 5.12 -9.48
N VAL A 152 0.65 5.36 -9.08
CA VAL A 152 -0.09 4.38 -8.26
C VAL A 152 -0.17 3.03 -8.95
N MET A 153 0.20 1.97 -8.19
CA MET A 153 0.04 0.57 -8.61
C MET A 153 -0.98 -0.14 -7.72
N SER A 154 -2.01 -0.71 -8.33
CA SER A 154 -2.84 -1.73 -7.68
C SER A 154 -2.15 -3.07 -7.76
N ILE A 155 -2.17 -3.84 -6.68
CA ILE A 155 -1.36 -5.04 -6.49
C ILE A 155 -2.28 -6.23 -6.27
N PHE A 156 -2.10 -7.29 -7.06
CA PHE A 156 -2.88 -8.53 -6.96
C PHE A 156 -1.95 -9.72 -6.84
N PHE A 157 -2.30 -10.67 -5.99
CA PHE A 157 -1.52 -11.90 -5.78
C PHE A 157 -2.35 -12.97 -5.09
N ASN A 158 -1.90 -14.22 -5.20
CA ASN A 158 -2.54 -15.34 -4.50
C ASN A 158 -1.91 -15.56 -3.14
N VAL A 159 -2.75 -15.86 -2.15
CA VAL A 159 -2.39 -16.22 -0.78
C VAL A 159 -2.91 -17.62 -0.44
N THR A 160 -2.15 -18.39 0.34
CA THR A 160 -2.50 -19.78 0.62
C THR A 160 -2.19 -20.18 2.07
N ASP A 161 -3.04 -21.03 2.65
CA ASP A 161 -2.81 -21.74 3.92
C ASP A 161 -2.31 -23.19 3.71
N GLY A 162 -1.94 -23.53 2.47
CA GLY A 162 -1.54 -24.87 2.06
C GLY A 162 -2.70 -25.79 1.66
N LYS A 163 -3.96 -25.38 1.92
CA LYS A 163 -5.18 -26.13 1.55
C LYS A 163 -6.06 -25.30 0.62
N ASN A 164 -6.22 -24.04 0.95
CA ASN A 164 -7.05 -23.09 0.21
C ASN A 164 -6.16 -21.99 -0.37
N THR A 165 -6.53 -21.50 -1.54
CA THR A 165 -5.88 -20.38 -2.19
C THR A 165 -6.94 -19.34 -2.53
N TYR A 166 -6.67 -18.08 -2.18
CA TYR A 166 -7.53 -16.94 -2.45
C TYR A 166 -6.74 -15.82 -3.10
N ARG A 167 -7.39 -15.03 -3.94
CA ARG A 167 -6.78 -13.86 -4.56
C ARG A 167 -6.89 -12.65 -3.63
N ALA A 168 -5.77 -12.14 -3.19
CA ALA A 168 -5.67 -10.87 -2.48
C ALA A 168 -5.55 -9.71 -3.48
N GLY A 169 -6.10 -8.55 -3.11
CA GLY A 169 -6.01 -7.33 -3.92
C GLY A 169 -5.91 -6.08 -3.06
N MET A 170 -5.08 -5.16 -3.50
CA MET A 170 -4.87 -3.83 -2.93
C MET A 170 -5.14 -2.79 -4.02
N LEU A 171 -6.16 -1.95 -3.83
CA LEU A 171 -6.25 -0.73 -4.60
C LEU A 171 -5.11 0.17 -4.15
N GLY A 172 -4.28 0.62 -5.07
CA GLY A 172 -3.20 1.54 -4.76
C GLY A 172 -3.73 2.85 -4.12
N GLY A 173 -2.96 3.90 -4.04
CA GLY A 173 -3.38 5.16 -3.39
C GLY A 173 -4.74 5.67 -3.88
N ALA A 174 -5.67 5.92 -2.96
CA ALA A 174 -7.04 6.34 -3.26
C ALA A 174 -7.52 7.56 -2.44
N GLY A 175 -6.60 8.26 -1.77
CA GLY A 175 -6.90 9.50 -1.04
C GLY A 175 -7.26 10.66 -1.99
N MET A 176 -8.21 11.52 -1.57
CA MET A 176 -8.69 12.63 -2.40
C MET A 176 -7.80 13.87 -2.35
N ASN A 177 -6.94 13.99 -1.35
CA ASN A 177 -6.16 15.18 -1.03
C ASN A 177 -5.30 15.71 -2.20
N SER A 178 -4.57 14.81 -2.88
CA SER A 178 -3.69 15.15 -4.01
C SER A 178 -4.43 15.39 -5.34
N MET A 179 -5.73 15.12 -5.39
CA MET A 179 -6.60 15.35 -6.54
C MET A 179 -7.43 16.63 -6.43
N LYS A 180 -7.32 17.38 -5.34
CA LYS A 180 -7.95 18.69 -5.20
C LYS A 180 -7.34 19.68 -6.18
N LEU A 181 -8.16 20.51 -6.83
CA LEU A 181 -7.67 21.51 -7.81
C LEU A 181 -6.59 22.40 -7.23
N ALA A 182 -6.77 22.88 -5.99
CA ALA A 182 -5.78 23.72 -5.33
C ALA A 182 -4.40 23.05 -5.17
N PHE A 183 -4.37 21.72 -4.99
CA PHE A 183 -3.11 20.97 -4.93
C PHE A 183 -2.50 20.78 -6.32
N LEU A 184 -3.31 20.41 -7.30
CA LEU A 184 -2.87 20.23 -8.68
C LEU A 184 -2.28 21.54 -9.24
N ASP A 185 -2.97 22.66 -9.03
CA ASP A 185 -2.51 24.00 -9.46
C ASP A 185 -1.23 24.43 -8.74
N LYS A 186 -1.16 24.21 -7.42
CA LYS A 186 0.02 24.55 -6.59
C LYS A 186 1.29 23.87 -7.10
N TYR A 187 1.19 22.63 -7.55
CA TYR A 187 2.34 21.83 -7.98
C TYR A 187 2.46 21.65 -9.50
N GLY A 188 1.60 22.32 -10.28
CA GLY A 188 1.60 22.23 -11.74
C GLY A 188 1.29 20.82 -12.26
N LEU A 189 0.51 20.05 -11.51
CA LEU A 189 0.13 18.71 -11.87
C LEU A 189 -1.07 18.72 -12.84
N PRO A 190 -1.16 17.77 -13.76
CA PRO A 190 -2.23 17.73 -14.74
C PRO A 190 -3.59 17.44 -14.09
N HIS A 191 -4.61 18.24 -14.41
CA HIS A 191 -5.98 18.01 -13.95
C HIS A 191 -6.57 16.68 -14.47
N SER A 192 -5.98 16.11 -15.53
CA SER A 192 -6.37 14.77 -16.03
C SER A 192 -6.25 13.67 -14.99
N LEU A 193 -5.40 13.81 -13.95
CA LEU A 193 -5.30 12.85 -12.85
C LEU A 193 -6.65 12.56 -12.19
N ARG A 194 -7.58 13.52 -12.22
CA ARG A 194 -8.96 13.33 -11.72
C ARG A 194 -9.75 12.36 -12.60
N CYS A 195 -9.62 12.48 -13.93
CA CYS A 195 -10.24 11.55 -14.87
C CYS A 195 -9.54 10.19 -14.84
N ASP A 196 -8.21 10.20 -14.70
CA ASP A 196 -7.38 9.00 -14.61
C ASP A 196 -7.78 8.16 -13.41
N PHE A 197 -8.10 8.81 -12.26
CA PHE A 197 -8.60 8.13 -11.08
C PHE A 197 -9.91 7.36 -11.34
N LEU A 198 -10.89 7.99 -11.97
CA LEU A 198 -12.16 7.33 -12.29
C LEU A 198 -11.97 6.18 -13.28
N ASN A 199 -11.13 6.38 -14.30
CA ASN A 199 -10.77 5.34 -15.27
C ASN A 199 -10.05 4.18 -14.58
N SER A 200 -9.21 4.47 -13.61
CA SER A 200 -8.49 3.48 -12.81
C SER A 200 -9.44 2.60 -12.00
N LEU A 201 -10.44 3.20 -11.33
CA LEU A 201 -11.45 2.43 -10.60
C LEU A 201 -12.24 1.49 -11.53
N GLU A 202 -12.59 1.96 -12.73
CA GLU A 202 -13.31 1.15 -13.70
C GLU A 202 -12.42 0.05 -14.29
N LYS A 203 -11.15 0.35 -14.56
CA LYS A 203 -10.15 -0.60 -15.10
C LYS A 203 -10.01 -1.84 -14.22
N VAL A 204 -9.95 -1.67 -12.90
CA VAL A 204 -9.76 -2.78 -11.96
C VAL A 204 -11.07 -3.37 -11.45
N ARG A 205 -12.23 -2.89 -11.92
CA ARG A 205 -13.54 -3.35 -11.43
C ARG A 205 -13.80 -4.82 -11.74
N SER A 206 -13.31 -5.32 -12.85
CA SER A 206 -13.47 -6.72 -13.25
C SER A 206 -12.55 -7.69 -12.53
N GLU A 207 -11.57 -7.19 -11.74
CA GLU A 207 -10.68 -8.06 -10.99
C GLU A 207 -11.46 -8.86 -9.94
N ARG A 208 -11.21 -10.17 -9.94
CA ARG A 208 -11.74 -11.03 -8.88
C ARG A 208 -10.82 -10.92 -7.67
N VAL A 209 -11.35 -10.43 -6.55
CA VAL A 209 -10.62 -10.31 -5.30
C VAL A 209 -11.43 -10.96 -4.19
N ASP A 210 -10.83 -11.93 -3.51
CA ASP A 210 -11.44 -12.65 -2.38
C ASP A 210 -11.09 -11.98 -1.05
N ILE A 211 -9.88 -11.40 -0.95
CA ILE A 211 -9.34 -10.73 0.24
C ILE A 211 -8.86 -9.34 -0.15
N VAL A 212 -9.51 -8.30 0.35
CA VAL A 212 -9.10 -6.92 0.12
C VAL A 212 -8.22 -6.45 1.26
N ILE A 213 -7.03 -5.95 0.93
CA ILE A 213 -6.13 -5.23 1.84
C ILE A 213 -6.07 -3.75 1.45
N GLY A 214 -5.76 -2.88 2.40
CA GLY A 214 -5.79 -1.43 2.19
C GLY A 214 -4.45 -0.77 2.50
N ASN A 215 -4.22 0.40 1.93
CA ASN A 215 -3.07 1.27 2.23
C ASN A 215 -3.14 1.82 3.65
N HIS A 216 -4.35 2.08 4.13
CA HIS A 216 -4.61 2.49 5.51
C HIS A 216 -5.54 1.49 6.20
N PRO A 217 -5.41 1.29 7.54
CA PRO A 217 -6.28 0.35 8.27
C PRO A 217 -7.77 0.67 8.14
N GLY A 218 -8.14 1.96 8.00
CA GLY A 218 -9.52 2.40 7.80
C GLY A 218 -10.12 2.01 6.46
N ASP A 219 -9.30 1.74 5.45
CA ASP A 219 -9.75 1.43 4.09
C ASP A 219 -10.62 0.17 4.01
N VAL A 220 -10.31 -0.81 4.83
CA VAL A 220 -10.95 -2.13 4.82
C VAL A 220 -11.35 -2.60 6.21
N ALA A 221 -11.49 -1.67 7.17
CA ALA A 221 -11.81 -1.95 8.57
C ALA A 221 -10.84 -2.99 9.18
N THR A 222 -9.53 -2.78 9.02
CA THR A 222 -8.50 -3.72 9.43
C THR A 222 -8.54 -3.99 10.92
N LYS A 223 -8.72 -2.96 11.75
CA LYS A 223 -8.78 -3.07 13.20
C LYS A 223 -9.99 -3.89 13.65
N GLU A 224 -11.15 -3.59 13.14
CA GLU A 224 -12.39 -4.28 13.45
C GLU A 224 -12.33 -5.75 13.03
N LYS A 225 -11.74 -6.03 11.88
CA LYS A 225 -11.53 -7.42 11.42
C LYS A 225 -10.53 -8.16 12.32
N HIS A 226 -9.47 -7.50 12.77
CA HIS A 226 -8.54 -8.08 13.74
C HIS A 226 -9.25 -8.40 15.07
N GLU A 227 -10.08 -7.51 15.61
CA GLU A 227 -10.89 -7.76 16.80
C GLU A 227 -11.84 -8.97 16.62
N ARG A 228 -12.39 -9.15 15.42
CA ARG A 228 -13.20 -10.34 15.07
C ARG A 228 -12.37 -11.62 15.06
N ILE A 229 -11.11 -11.58 14.57
CA ILE A 229 -10.17 -12.71 14.68
C ILE A 229 -9.94 -13.07 16.15
N LEU A 230 -9.65 -12.09 16.99
CA LEU A 230 -9.42 -12.27 18.42
C LEU A 230 -10.66 -12.84 19.15
N SER A 231 -11.87 -12.54 18.68
CA SER A 231 -13.12 -13.10 19.20
C SER A 231 -13.45 -14.51 18.64
N GLY A 232 -12.56 -15.08 17.81
CA GLY A 232 -12.67 -16.44 17.28
C GLY A 232 -13.38 -16.57 15.94
N GLU A 233 -13.68 -15.45 15.27
CA GLU A 233 -14.23 -15.48 13.92
C GLU A 233 -13.15 -15.94 12.92
N LYS A 234 -13.53 -16.87 12.04
CA LYS A 234 -12.62 -17.37 11.01
C LYS A 234 -12.66 -16.50 9.76
N ASN A 235 -11.49 -16.07 9.32
CA ASN A 235 -11.28 -15.38 8.02
C ASN A 235 -12.18 -14.17 7.77
N PRO A 236 -12.27 -13.17 8.67
CA PRO A 236 -13.12 -12.00 8.47
C PRO A 236 -12.68 -11.09 7.30
N PHE A 237 -11.50 -11.34 6.75
CA PHE A 237 -11.00 -10.68 5.54
C PHE A 237 -11.50 -11.33 4.24
N LEU A 238 -11.97 -12.58 4.30
CA LEU A 238 -12.50 -13.30 3.14
C LEU A 238 -13.90 -12.80 2.82
N ASP A 239 -13.99 -11.88 1.86
CA ASP A 239 -15.24 -11.25 1.44
C ASP A 239 -15.15 -10.82 -0.03
N PRO A 240 -15.59 -11.67 -0.97
CA PRO A 240 -15.52 -11.38 -2.41
C PRO A 240 -16.30 -10.13 -2.85
N SER A 241 -17.20 -9.60 -2.01
CA SER A 241 -17.94 -8.38 -2.31
C SER A 241 -17.22 -7.10 -1.84
N ALA A 242 -16.17 -7.24 -1.01
CA ALA A 242 -15.46 -6.10 -0.44
C ALA A 242 -14.74 -5.26 -1.51
N TRP A 243 -14.27 -5.89 -2.60
CA TRP A 243 -13.60 -5.18 -3.68
C TRP A 243 -14.51 -4.14 -4.35
N HIS A 244 -15.67 -4.55 -4.79
CA HIS A 244 -16.63 -3.64 -5.41
C HIS A 244 -17.11 -2.55 -4.45
N ARG A 245 -17.35 -2.90 -3.16
CA ARG A 245 -17.71 -1.88 -2.16
C ARG A 245 -16.61 -0.84 -1.97
N ARG A 246 -15.33 -1.26 -1.99
CA ARG A 246 -14.18 -0.33 -1.90
C ARG A 246 -14.13 0.60 -3.10
N LEU A 247 -14.26 0.09 -4.32
CA LEU A 247 -14.27 0.90 -5.54
C LEU A 247 -15.43 1.89 -5.54
N ASP A 248 -16.65 1.45 -5.18
CA ASP A 248 -17.83 2.31 -5.11
C ASP A 248 -17.70 3.38 -4.01
N TYR A 249 -17.07 3.04 -2.89
CA TYR A 249 -16.74 4.01 -1.84
C TYR A 249 -15.80 5.09 -2.37
N CYS A 250 -14.70 4.71 -3.01
CA CYS A 250 -13.72 5.64 -3.59
C CYS A 250 -14.36 6.56 -4.63
N LYS A 251 -15.20 6.01 -5.51
CA LYS A 251 -15.95 6.78 -6.50
C LYS A 251 -16.85 7.84 -5.83
N ARG A 252 -17.63 7.45 -4.82
CA ARG A 252 -18.48 8.39 -4.06
C ARG A 252 -17.68 9.48 -3.36
N GLN A 253 -16.52 9.15 -2.77
CA GLN A 253 -15.65 10.15 -2.14
C GLN A 253 -15.15 11.17 -3.16
N PHE A 254 -14.76 10.70 -4.34
CA PHE A 254 -14.34 11.57 -5.43
C PHE A 254 -15.50 12.48 -5.90
N GLU A 255 -16.69 11.93 -6.13
CA GLU A 255 -17.87 12.69 -6.52
C GLU A 255 -18.25 13.76 -5.48
N ASN A 256 -18.14 13.43 -4.18
CA ASN A 256 -18.37 14.39 -3.09
C ASN A 256 -17.34 15.52 -3.09
N MET A 257 -16.04 15.20 -3.30
CA MET A 257 -14.98 16.21 -3.43
C MET A 257 -15.26 17.17 -4.59
N VAL A 258 -15.65 16.64 -5.76
CA VAL A 258 -15.99 17.47 -6.92
C VAL A 258 -17.22 18.34 -6.65
N ALA A 259 -18.25 17.78 -6.01
CA ALA A 259 -19.48 18.52 -5.67
C ALA A 259 -19.25 19.64 -4.65
N SER A 260 -18.22 19.51 -3.78
CA SER A 260 -17.82 20.58 -2.85
C SER A 260 -16.99 21.71 -3.50
N GLY A 261 -16.67 21.59 -4.79
CA GLY A 261 -15.88 22.58 -5.52
C GLY A 261 -14.35 22.44 -5.36
N GLU A 262 -13.93 21.32 -4.79
CA GLU A 262 -12.51 21.01 -4.54
C GLU A 262 -11.79 20.31 -5.71
#